data_a96e25c2f3fe3d87db1d1894938289f9
#
_entry.id   a96e25c2f3fe3d87db1d1894938289f9
#
_cell.length_a   1.000
_cell.length_b   1.000
_cell.length_c   1.000
_cell.angle_alpha   90.00
_cell.angle_beta   90.00
_cell.angle_gamma   90.00
#
_symmetry.space_group_name_H-M   'P 1'
#
loop_
_entity.id
_entity.type
_entity.pdbx_description
1 polymer ?
#
loop_
_entity_poly.entity_id
_entity_poly.type
_entity_poly.pdbx_seq_one_letter_code
_entity_poly.pdbx_strand_id
1 'polypeptide(L)'
;MGNEVATRQGSHRLSLQDVADQAGVSKGMVLYYFKSKEHLFLVTMRWALERTEARIRQRVAGAGDPCQAIAALVDAVFVGPEQNRDFYLLYLDLIEHAARVPSFGQLSGMAHEIINGLYEEVIRDGVAAGGLRVEDPVAAAAAMRALIEGTFLVWLQRQDWRESHAEYKDLCHRNLLVLLGARP
;
A
#
# COMPACT_ATOMS: atom_id res chain seq x y z
N MET A 1 15.39 -0.45 -6.70
CA MET A 1 16.77 -0.42 -6.15
C MET A 1 16.86 0.13 -4.73
N GLY A 2 16.36 1.32 -4.40
CA GLY A 2 16.38 1.82 -2.99
C GLY A 2 15.57 0.96 -2.00
N ASN A 3 14.55 0.26 -2.46
CA ASN A 3 13.69 -0.62 -1.65
C ASN A 3 14.42 -1.89 -1.14
N GLU A 4 15.32 -2.45 -1.94
CA GLU A 4 16.01 -3.73 -1.59
C GLU A 4 17.02 -3.59 -0.45
N VAL A 5 17.64 -2.42 -0.29
CA VAL A 5 18.62 -2.18 0.79
C VAL A 5 17.91 -1.89 2.11
N ALA A 6 16.81 -1.13 2.07
CA ALA A 6 16.03 -0.80 3.25
C ALA A 6 15.44 -2.05 3.92
N THR A 7 15.03 -3.06 3.13
CA THR A 7 14.42 -4.28 3.65
C THR A 7 15.40 -5.27 4.25
N ARG A 8 16.66 -5.27 3.83
CA ARG A 8 17.68 -6.20 4.37
C ARG A 8 18.24 -5.77 5.73
N GLN A 9 18.25 -4.47 6.06
CA GLN A 9 18.90 -3.94 7.26
C GLN A 9 17.95 -3.19 8.21
N GLY A 10 16.69 -2.99 7.82
CA GLY A 10 15.75 -2.08 8.49
C GLY A 10 16.05 -0.61 8.14
N SER A 11 15.01 0.21 8.00
CA SER A 11 15.16 1.62 7.59
C SER A 11 15.98 2.46 8.56
N HIS A 12 16.02 2.08 9.85
CA HIS A 12 16.82 2.76 10.88
C HIS A 12 18.33 2.71 10.61
N ARG A 13 18.82 1.64 9.97
CA ARG A 13 20.24 1.46 9.66
C ARG A 13 20.65 2.01 8.31
N LEU A 14 19.69 2.23 7.41
CA LEU A 14 19.97 2.77 6.07
C LEU A 14 20.42 4.23 6.18
N SER A 15 21.60 4.55 5.71
CA SER A 15 22.11 5.92 5.58
C SER A 15 21.93 6.44 4.15
N LEU A 16 21.97 7.77 3.99
CA LEU A 16 22.00 8.36 2.64
C LEU A 16 23.26 7.98 1.85
N GLN A 17 24.35 7.59 2.56
CA GLN A 17 25.55 7.04 1.93
C GLN A 17 25.26 5.68 1.30
N ASP A 18 24.59 4.77 2.02
CA ASP A 18 24.24 3.44 1.51
C ASP A 18 23.35 3.55 0.25
N VAL A 19 22.42 4.53 0.25
CA VAL A 19 21.58 4.82 -0.91
C VAL A 19 22.43 5.32 -2.09
N ALA A 20 23.37 6.23 -1.84
CA ALA A 20 24.26 6.77 -2.85
C ALA A 20 25.14 5.67 -3.47
N ASP A 21 25.74 4.83 -2.62
CA ASP A 21 26.60 3.72 -3.03
C ASP A 21 25.82 2.71 -3.88
N GLN A 22 24.59 2.35 -3.46
CA GLN A 22 23.73 1.44 -4.21
C GLN A 22 23.26 2.03 -5.55
N ALA A 23 23.03 3.34 -5.61
CA ALA A 23 22.63 4.03 -6.82
C ALA A 23 23.81 4.37 -7.77
N GLY A 24 25.05 4.17 -7.30
CA GLY A 24 26.25 4.54 -8.07
C GLY A 24 26.45 6.06 -8.22
N VAL A 25 25.96 6.84 -7.24
CA VAL A 25 26.05 8.31 -7.25
C VAL A 25 26.75 8.83 -6.00
N SER A 26 27.15 10.12 -5.99
CA SER A 26 27.71 10.72 -4.79
C SER A 26 26.64 11.01 -3.74
N LYS A 27 27.02 10.95 -2.44
CA LYS A 27 26.14 11.38 -1.34
C LYS A 27 25.68 12.84 -1.51
N GLY A 28 26.55 13.71 -2.07
CA GLY A 28 26.19 15.10 -2.38
C GLY A 28 25.04 15.20 -3.39
N MET A 29 25.00 14.32 -4.39
CA MET A 29 23.91 14.25 -5.35
C MET A 29 22.60 13.80 -4.67
N VAL A 30 22.65 12.79 -3.81
CA VAL A 30 21.46 12.35 -3.05
C VAL A 30 20.93 13.48 -2.16
N LEU A 31 21.81 14.20 -1.44
CA LEU A 31 21.44 15.34 -0.58
C LEU A 31 20.90 16.52 -1.38
N TYR A 32 21.39 16.75 -2.60
CA TYR A 32 20.87 17.80 -3.46
C TYR A 32 19.40 17.59 -3.81
N TYR A 33 19.01 16.34 -4.14
CA TYR A 33 17.62 16.03 -4.51
C TYR A 33 16.71 15.81 -3.30
N PHE A 34 17.17 15.13 -2.27
CA PHE A 34 16.31 14.65 -1.18
C PHE A 34 16.47 15.42 0.15
N LYS A 35 17.42 16.33 0.25
CA LYS A 35 17.68 17.20 1.41
C LYS A 35 17.89 16.46 2.74
N SER A 36 17.14 15.39 3.01
CA SER A 36 17.24 14.55 4.21
C SER A 36 16.80 13.11 3.91
N LYS A 37 17.11 12.20 4.84
CA LYS A 37 16.67 10.81 4.80
C LYS A 37 15.14 10.70 4.83
N GLU A 38 14.51 11.51 5.66
CA GLU A 38 13.06 11.59 5.82
C GLU A 38 12.40 12.01 4.50
N HIS A 39 12.95 13.04 3.86
CA HIS A 39 12.44 13.50 2.56
C HIS A 39 12.55 12.40 1.49
N LEU A 40 13.68 11.68 1.45
CA LEU A 40 13.84 10.53 0.55
C LEU A 40 12.77 9.48 0.78
N PHE A 41 12.50 9.13 2.04
CA PHE A 41 11.48 8.12 2.36
C PHE A 41 10.07 8.57 1.99
N LEU A 42 9.70 9.82 2.27
CA LEU A 42 8.39 10.36 1.89
C LEU A 42 8.19 10.36 0.37
N VAL A 43 9.20 10.77 -0.39
CA VAL A 43 9.16 10.74 -1.86
C VAL A 43 9.05 9.31 -2.39
N THR A 44 9.82 8.38 -1.81
CA THR A 44 9.78 6.96 -2.20
C THR A 44 8.40 6.35 -1.90
N MET A 45 7.83 6.67 -0.75
CA MET A 45 6.50 6.17 -0.37
C MET A 45 5.40 6.75 -1.28
N ARG A 46 5.43 8.05 -1.55
CA ARG A 46 4.49 8.67 -2.51
C ARG A 46 4.54 7.96 -3.85
N TRP A 47 5.72 7.79 -4.40
CA TRP A 47 5.90 7.07 -5.66
C TRP A 47 5.36 5.63 -5.62
N ALA A 48 5.56 4.91 -4.52
CA ALA A 48 5.05 3.54 -4.36
C ALA A 48 3.52 3.51 -4.28
N LEU A 49 2.89 4.48 -3.58
CA LEU A 49 1.44 4.62 -3.49
C LEU A 49 0.83 4.99 -4.85
N GLU A 50 1.41 5.96 -5.57
CA GLU A 50 0.96 6.37 -6.91
C GLU A 50 1.07 5.22 -7.93
N ARG A 51 2.13 4.41 -7.86
CA ARG A 51 2.24 3.20 -8.68
C ARG A 51 1.19 2.16 -8.34
N THR A 52 0.85 2.04 -7.07
CA THR A 52 -0.20 1.12 -6.62
C THR A 52 -1.56 1.60 -7.09
N GLU A 53 -1.85 2.89 -6.95
CA GLU A 53 -3.06 3.52 -7.50
C GLU A 53 -3.19 3.28 -9.00
N ALA A 54 -2.16 3.60 -9.79
CA ALA A 54 -2.17 3.43 -11.24
C ALA A 54 -2.44 1.96 -11.64
N ARG A 55 -1.84 1.00 -10.92
CA ARG A 55 -2.04 -0.44 -11.15
C ARG A 55 -3.47 -0.86 -10.83
N ILE A 56 -4.04 -0.37 -9.73
CA ILE A 56 -5.43 -0.64 -9.35
C ILE A 56 -6.37 -0.07 -10.41
N ARG A 57 -6.22 1.21 -10.79
CA ARG A 57 -7.05 1.84 -11.82
C ARG A 57 -7.04 1.06 -13.11
N GLN A 58 -5.86 0.64 -13.57
CA GLN A 58 -5.73 -0.15 -14.80
C GLN A 58 -6.48 -1.49 -14.72
N ARG A 59 -6.41 -2.19 -13.58
CA ARG A 59 -7.06 -3.50 -13.43
C ARG A 59 -8.56 -3.39 -13.25
N VAL A 60 -9.01 -2.43 -12.47
CA VAL A 60 -10.44 -2.19 -12.21
C VAL A 60 -11.17 -1.72 -13.47
N ALA A 61 -10.53 -0.92 -14.34
CA ALA A 61 -11.11 -0.48 -15.60
C ALA A 61 -11.54 -1.62 -16.55
N GLY A 62 -10.97 -2.83 -16.38
CA GLY A 62 -11.31 -4.02 -17.16
C GLY A 62 -12.39 -4.91 -16.51
N ALA A 63 -12.90 -4.54 -15.33
CA ALA A 63 -13.86 -5.36 -14.61
C ALA A 63 -15.27 -5.27 -15.23
N GLY A 64 -15.96 -6.40 -15.34
CA GLY A 64 -17.31 -6.46 -15.91
C GLY A 64 -18.42 -6.17 -14.90
N ASP A 65 -18.14 -6.30 -13.61
CA ASP A 65 -19.08 -6.08 -12.51
C ASP A 65 -18.34 -5.64 -11.23
N PRO A 66 -19.07 -5.11 -10.21
CA PRO A 66 -18.46 -4.64 -8.96
C PRO A 66 -17.68 -5.71 -8.17
N CYS A 67 -18.11 -6.96 -8.17
CA CYS A 67 -17.39 -8.04 -7.48
C CYS A 67 -16.05 -8.32 -8.17
N GLN A 68 -16.03 -8.32 -9.49
CA GLN A 68 -14.80 -8.43 -10.29
C GLN A 68 -13.89 -7.22 -10.10
N ALA A 69 -14.45 -6.01 -9.91
CA ALA A 69 -13.66 -4.82 -9.60
C ALA A 69 -12.94 -4.94 -8.27
N ILE A 70 -13.60 -5.47 -7.22
CA ILE A 70 -12.97 -5.75 -5.93
C ILE A 70 -11.89 -6.86 -6.05
N ALA A 71 -12.16 -7.92 -6.81
CA ALA A 71 -11.16 -8.96 -7.08
C ALA A 71 -9.93 -8.39 -7.81
N ALA A 72 -10.14 -7.59 -8.85
CA ALA A 72 -9.09 -6.93 -9.62
C ALA A 72 -8.25 -5.96 -8.76
N LEU A 73 -8.89 -5.25 -7.84
CA LEU A 73 -8.23 -4.39 -6.88
C LEU A 73 -7.32 -5.21 -5.93
N VAL A 74 -7.85 -6.29 -5.36
CA VAL A 74 -7.05 -7.18 -4.48
C VAL A 74 -5.86 -7.77 -5.24
N ASP A 75 -6.07 -8.24 -6.48
CA ASP A 75 -4.99 -8.72 -7.35
C ASP A 75 -3.95 -7.64 -7.68
N ALA A 76 -4.36 -6.38 -7.74
CA ALA A 76 -3.44 -5.27 -7.95
C ALA A 76 -2.62 -4.94 -6.70
N VAL A 77 -3.13 -5.21 -5.51
CA VAL A 77 -2.42 -4.97 -4.23
C VAL A 77 -1.53 -6.16 -3.87
N PHE A 78 -2.00 -7.39 -4.04
CA PHE A 78 -1.25 -8.63 -3.77
C PHE A 78 -0.39 -9.03 -4.98
N VAL A 79 0.68 -8.27 -5.23
CA VAL A 79 1.54 -8.44 -6.43
C VAL A 79 2.48 -9.64 -6.34
N GLY A 80 2.92 -10.01 -5.16
CA GLY A 80 3.80 -11.15 -4.90
C GLY A 80 4.36 -11.11 -3.48
N PRO A 81 4.73 -12.28 -2.91
CA PRO A 81 5.12 -12.36 -1.51
C PRO A 81 6.35 -11.50 -1.18
N GLU A 82 7.42 -11.55 -1.98
CA GLU A 82 8.62 -10.75 -1.75
C GLU A 82 8.33 -9.25 -1.85
N GLN A 83 7.66 -8.83 -2.92
CA GLN A 83 7.37 -7.41 -3.17
C GLN A 83 6.45 -6.82 -2.10
N ASN A 84 5.42 -7.57 -1.69
CA ASN A 84 4.53 -7.14 -0.61
C ASN A 84 5.27 -7.09 0.73
N ARG A 85 6.10 -8.10 1.03
CA ARG A 85 6.90 -8.12 2.25
C ARG A 85 7.82 -6.91 2.33
N ASP A 86 8.58 -6.64 1.28
CA ASP A 86 9.50 -5.52 1.20
C ASP A 86 8.80 -4.17 1.36
N PHE A 87 7.67 -4.00 0.68
CA PHE A 87 6.86 -2.79 0.80
C PHE A 87 6.36 -2.59 2.23
N TYR A 88 5.74 -3.62 2.83
CA TYR A 88 5.12 -3.48 4.15
C TYR A 88 6.13 -3.35 5.29
N LEU A 89 7.30 -3.97 5.19
CA LEU A 89 8.38 -3.74 6.16
C LEU A 89 8.85 -2.28 6.13
N LEU A 90 9.07 -1.72 4.94
CA LEU A 90 9.40 -0.30 4.82
C LEU A 90 8.27 0.61 5.31
N TYR A 91 7.03 0.27 4.98
CA TYR A 91 5.84 1.04 5.39
C TYR A 91 5.68 1.06 6.91
N LEU A 92 5.89 -0.07 7.59
CA LEU A 92 5.85 -0.16 9.06
C LEU A 92 6.94 0.68 9.72
N ASP A 93 8.15 0.65 9.21
CA ASP A 93 9.24 1.50 9.70
C ASP A 93 8.88 2.98 9.58
N LEU A 94 8.23 3.38 8.49
CA LEU A 94 7.78 4.76 8.28
C LEU A 94 6.62 5.15 9.21
N ILE A 95 5.67 4.25 9.46
CA ILE A 95 4.57 4.47 10.42
C ILE A 95 5.13 4.64 11.83
N GLU A 96 6.06 3.77 12.25
CA GLU A 96 6.69 3.88 13.57
C GLU A 96 7.39 5.23 13.73
N HIS A 97 8.13 5.64 12.71
CA HIS A 97 8.82 6.94 12.73
C HIS A 97 7.82 8.10 12.73
N ALA A 98 6.77 8.04 11.92
CA ALA A 98 5.72 9.06 11.85
C ALA A 98 4.97 9.24 13.18
N ALA A 99 4.76 8.15 13.92
CA ALA A 99 4.11 8.19 15.22
C ALA A 99 4.95 8.93 16.29
N ARG A 100 6.28 8.99 16.11
CA ARG A 100 7.21 9.63 17.05
C ARG A 100 7.59 11.06 16.66
N VAL A 101 7.53 11.40 15.38
CA VAL A 101 8.02 12.66 14.83
C VAL A 101 6.89 13.40 14.14
N PRO A 102 6.36 14.50 14.74
CA PRO A 102 5.19 15.22 14.22
C PRO A 102 5.31 15.70 12.76
N SER A 103 6.52 16.03 12.29
CA SER A 103 6.77 16.43 10.91
C SER A 103 6.46 15.33 9.87
N PHE A 104 6.31 14.08 10.30
CA PHE A 104 5.93 12.94 9.47
C PHE A 104 4.41 12.71 9.34
N GLY A 105 3.56 13.53 9.97
CA GLY A 105 2.10 13.48 9.81
C GLY A 105 1.63 13.54 8.35
N GLN A 106 2.47 14.03 7.44
CA GLN A 106 2.25 14.02 6.00
C GLN A 106 2.06 12.62 5.40
N LEU A 107 2.63 11.56 6.00
CA LEU A 107 2.47 10.19 5.51
C LEU A 107 1.00 9.73 5.57
N SER A 108 0.33 10.00 6.67
CA SER A 108 -1.09 9.66 6.85
C SER A 108 -1.98 10.42 5.84
N GLY A 109 -1.73 11.73 5.66
CA GLY A 109 -2.43 12.54 4.67
C GLY A 109 -2.25 12.03 3.24
N MET A 110 -1.03 11.67 2.89
CA MET A 110 -0.66 11.14 1.57
C MET A 110 -1.37 9.81 1.27
N ALA A 111 -1.37 8.88 2.22
CA ALA A 111 -2.05 7.60 2.06
C ALA A 111 -3.59 7.77 2.00
N HIS A 112 -4.14 8.73 2.76
CA HIS A 112 -5.55 9.08 2.70
C HIS A 112 -5.91 9.67 1.33
N GLU A 113 -5.15 10.64 0.84
CA GLU A 113 -5.40 11.30 -0.44
C GLU A 113 -5.35 10.32 -1.62
N ILE A 114 -4.28 9.50 -1.71
CA ILE A 114 -4.04 8.65 -2.86
C ILE A 114 -4.89 7.37 -2.80
N ILE A 115 -4.86 6.66 -1.66
CA ILE A 115 -5.43 5.31 -1.57
C ILE A 115 -6.90 5.33 -1.15
N ASN A 116 -7.27 6.10 -0.11
CA ASN A 116 -8.67 6.15 0.30
C ASN A 116 -9.55 6.79 -0.77
N GLY A 117 -9.07 7.84 -1.45
CA GLY A 117 -9.79 8.46 -2.55
C GLY A 117 -10.09 7.47 -3.68
N LEU A 118 -9.09 6.65 -4.07
CA LEU A 118 -9.28 5.60 -5.05
C LEU A 118 -10.29 4.53 -4.60
N TYR A 119 -10.20 4.08 -3.35
CA TYR A 119 -11.12 3.08 -2.82
C TYR A 119 -12.56 3.63 -2.76
N GLU A 120 -12.72 4.89 -2.39
CA GLU A 120 -14.02 5.57 -2.39
C GLU A 120 -14.63 5.61 -3.80
N GLU A 121 -13.85 5.93 -4.84
CA GLU A 121 -14.31 5.89 -6.24
C GLU A 121 -14.82 4.49 -6.60
N VAL A 122 -14.01 3.45 -6.38
CA VAL A 122 -14.39 2.05 -6.70
C VAL A 122 -15.66 1.64 -5.96
N ILE A 123 -15.82 2.04 -4.69
CA ILE A 123 -17.01 1.75 -3.90
C ILE A 123 -18.22 2.49 -4.45
N ARG A 124 -18.11 3.80 -4.78
CA ARG A 124 -19.21 4.59 -5.36
C ARG A 124 -19.70 4.00 -6.68
N ASP A 125 -18.76 3.61 -7.55
CA ASP A 125 -19.09 2.97 -8.83
C ASP A 125 -19.81 1.64 -8.61
N GLY A 126 -19.35 0.83 -7.66
CA GLY A 126 -19.98 -0.45 -7.31
C GLY A 126 -21.38 -0.31 -6.71
N VAL A 127 -21.62 0.74 -5.92
CA VAL A 127 -22.96 1.08 -5.38
C VAL A 127 -23.87 1.57 -6.49
N ALA A 128 -23.38 2.45 -7.37
CA ALA A 128 -24.16 2.97 -8.51
C ALA A 128 -24.57 1.85 -9.48
N ALA A 129 -23.70 0.84 -9.66
CA ALA A 129 -24.00 -0.36 -10.44
C ALA A 129 -24.91 -1.38 -9.72
N GLY A 130 -25.24 -1.15 -8.43
CA GLY A 130 -26.14 -2.00 -7.64
C GLY A 130 -25.51 -3.29 -7.12
N GLY A 131 -24.20 -3.51 -7.29
CA GLY A 131 -23.47 -4.70 -6.82
C GLY A 131 -22.92 -4.59 -5.41
N LEU A 132 -22.80 -3.38 -4.86
CA LEU A 132 -22.37 -3.13 -3.49
C LEU A 132 -23.47 -2.45 -2.68
N ARG A 133 -23.44 -2.66 -1.34
CA ARG A 133 -24.38 -2.04 -0.39
C ARG A 133 -23.61 -1.30 0.68
N VAL A 134 -23.30 -0.05 0.42
CA VAL A 134 -22.55 0.82 1.30
C VAL A 134 -23.32 2.13 1.48
N GLU A 135 -23.60 2.51 2.71
CA GLU A 135 -24.29 3.77 3.03
C GLU A 135 -23.33 4.96 3.03
N ASP A 136 -22.12 4.76 3.57
CA ASP A 136 -21.06 5.77 3.66
C ASP A 136 -19.79 5.27 2.93
N PRO A 137 -19.59 5.64 1.65
CA PRO A 137 -18.42 5.24 0.88
C PRO A 137 -17.09 5.73 1.47
N VAL A 138 -17.07 6.88 2.15
CA VAL A 138 -15.85 7.43 2.78
C VAL A 138 -15.42 6.56 3.96
N ALA A 139 -16.36 6.26 4.87
CA ALA A 139 -16.10 5.36 6.00
C ALA A 139 -15.74 3.95 5.53
N ALA A 140 -16.42 3.44 4.50
CA ALA A 140 -16.12 2.13 3.92
C ALA A 140 -14.74 2.06 3.28
N ALA A 141 -14.29 3.12 2.59
CA ALA A 141 -12.94 3.19 2.03
C ALA A 141 -11.87 3.16 3.13
N ALA A 142 -12.07 3.85 4.24
CA ALA A 142 -11.19 3.81 5.39
C ALA A 142 -11.16 2.40 6.04
N ALA A 143 -12.32 1.76 6.19
CA ALA A 143 -12.43 0.40 6.71
C ALA A 143 -11.78 -0.63 5.76
N MET A 144 -11.96 -0.48 4.45
CA MET A 144 -11.33 -1.31 3.42
C MET A 144 -9.80 -1.21 3.50
N ARG A 145 -9.25 0.00 3.65
CA ARG A 145 -7.81 0.18 3.83
C ARG A 145 -7.32 -0.50 5.11
N ALA A 146 -8.00 -0.29 6.23
CA ALA A 146 -7.65 -0.92 7.51
C ALA A 146 -7.67 -2.45 7.42
N LEU A 147 -8.63 -3.03 6.70
CA LEU A 147 -8.73 -4.47 6.48
C LEU A 147 -7.54 -4.98 5.65
N ILE A 148 -7.20 -4.31 4.55
CA ILE A 148 -6.06 -4.69 3.69
C ILE A 148 -4.75 -4.59 4.47
N GLU A 149 -4.50 -3.46 5.14
CA GLU A 149 -3.29 -3.26 5.95
C GLU A 149 -3.20 -4.29 7.09
N GLY A 150 -4.30 -4.54 7.80
CA GLY A 150 -4.37 -5.56 8.86
C GLY A 150 -4.11 -6.97 8.34
N THR A 151 -4.62 -7.31 7.15
CA THR A 151 -4.35 -8.60 6.50
C THR A 151 -2.86 -8.79 6.24
N PHE A 152 -2.18 -7.77 5.71
CA PHE A 152 -0.72 -7.83 5.51
C PHE A 152 0.06 -7.88 6.83
N LEU A 153 -0.37 -7.16 7.87
CA LEU A 153 0.27 -7.20 9.18
C LEU A 153 0.23 -8.60 9.81
N VAL A 154 -0.91 -9.29 9.68
CA VAL A 154 -1.04 -10.67 10.18
C VAL A 154 -0.24 -11.65 9.33
N TRP A 155 -0.27 -11.48 8.01
CA TRP A 155 0.51 -12.29 7.08
C TRP A 155 2.03 -12.16 7.31
N LEU A 156 2.55 -10.97 7.56
CA LEU A 156 3.97 -10.72 7.81
C LEU A 156 4.53 -11.46 9.02
N GLN A 157 3.68 -11.83 9.97
CA GLN A 157 4.07 -12.56 11.20
C GLN A 157 4.21 -14.08 10.97
N ARG A 158 3.83 -14.58 9.77
CA ARG A 158 3.90 -15.99 9.43
C ARG A 158 5.34 -16.42 9.14
N GLN A 159 5.70 -17.61 9.57
CA GLN A 159 6.98 -18.23 9.17
C GLN A 159 6.94 -18.70 7.71
N ASP A 160 5.77 -19.19 7.27
CA ASP A 160 5.45 -19.64 5.92
C ASP A 160 4.85 -18.53 5.04
N TRP A 161 5.32 -17.31 5.21
CA TRP A 161 4.76 -16.12 4.55
C TRP A 161 4.76 -16.19 3.00
N ARG A 162 5.70 -16.93 2.40
CA ARG A 162 5.71 -17.10 0.93
C ARG A 162 4.55 -17.98 0.47
N GLU A 163 4.41 -19.12 1.11
CA GLU A 163 3.41 -20.16 0.79
C GLU A 163 2.00 -19.68 1.12
N SER A 164 1.84 -18.97 2.23
CA SER A 164 0.53 -18.48 2.70
C SER A 164 0.06 -17.21 2.00
N HIS A 165 0.86 -16.55 1.16
CA HIS A 165 0.50 -15.28 0.51
C HIS A 165 -0.81 -15.36 -0.29
N ALA A 166 -1.02 -16.43 -1.07
CA ALA A 166 -2.23 -16.63 -1.85
C ALA A 166 -3.47 -16.83 -0.95
N GLU A 167 -3.32 -17.56 0.16
CA GLU A 167 -4.38 -17.75 1.15
C GLU A 167 -4.84 -16.41 1.75
N TYR A 168 -3.88 -15.55 2.12
CA TYR A 168 -4.19 -14.22 2.68
C TYR A 168 -4.78 -13.27 1.64
N LYS A 169 -4.40 -13.39 0.37
CA LYS A 169 -5.07 -12.67 -0.73
C LYS A 169 -6.55 -13.07 -0.82
N ASP A 170 -6.84 -14.36 -0.83
CA ASP A 170 -8.21 -14.88 -0.90
C ASP A 170 -9.02 -14.51 0.35
N LEU A 171 -8.41 -14.54 1.53
CA LEU A 171 -9.02 -14.09 2.77
C LEU A 171 -9.38 -12.60 2.70
N CYS A 172 -8.45 -11.76 2.24
CA CYS A 172 -8.69 -10.34 2.05
C CYS A 172 -9.87 -10.09 1.11
N HIS A 173 -9.88 -10.74 -0.06
CA HIS A 173 -10.96 -10.62 -1.04
C HIS A 173 -12.33 -10.97 -0.44
N ARG A 174 -12.47 -12.14 0.19
CA ARG A 174 -13.74 -12.56 0.82
C ARG A 174 -14.21 -11.57 1.88
N ASN A 175 -13.31 -11.10 2.72
CA ASN A 175 -13.65 -10.16 3.78
C ASN A 175 -14.06 -8.79 3.22
N LEU A 176 -13.46 -8.33 2.12
CA LEU A 176 -13.87 -7.09 1.45
C LEU A 176 -15.26 -7.22 0.85
N LEU A 177 -15.60 -8.35 0.21
CA LEU A 177 -16.96 -8.57 -0.31
C LEU A 177 -18.01 -8.53 0.81
N VAL A 178 -17.70 -9.10 1.98
CA VAL A 178 -18.58 -9.04 3.16
C VAL A 178 -18.69 -7.60 3.68
N LEU A 179 -17.56 -6.89 3.84
CA LEU A 179 -17.51 -5.50 4.31
C LEU A 179 -18.36 -4.57 3.43
N LEU A 180 -18.31 -4.78 2.12
CA LEU A 180 -18.97 -3.92 1.14
C LEU A 180 -20.38 -4.39 0.79
N GLY A 181 -20.91 -5.42 1.47
CA GLY A 181 -22.25 -5.96 1.23
C GLY A 181 -22.45 -6.40 -0.22
N ALA A 182 -21.43 -7.00 -0.83
CA ALA A 182 -21.45 -7.42 -2.22
C ALA A 182 -22.56 -8.45 -2.46
N ARG A 183 -23.21 -8.30 -3.59
CA ARG A 183 -24.21 -9.25 -4.09
C ARG A 183 -23.60 -10.03 -5.23
N PRO A 184 -23.59 -11.38 -5.16
CA PRO A 184 -23.17 -12.22 -6.27
C PRO A 184 -24.09 -12.10 -7.46
#